data_a51ff9c290553e3599470f94cd4ddb2c
#
_entry.id   a51ff9c290553e3599470f94cd4ddb2c
#
_cell.length_a   1.000
_cell.length_b   1.000
_cell.length_c   1.000
_cell.angle_alpha   90.00
_cell.angle_beta   90.00
_cell.angle_gamma   90.00
#
_symmetry.space_group_name_H-M   'P 1'
#
loop_
_entity.id
_entity.type
_entity.pdbx_description
1 polymer ?
#
loop_
_entity_poly.entity_id
_entity_poly.type
_entity_poly.pdbx_seq_one_letter_code
_entity_poly.pdbx_strand_id
1 'polypeptide(L)'
;MPANNPTKGNFKTTQKDTFFDEQLSLDLGDSNRPKISDSIDVAAYFHLLPAKPTLVFDTYWRFAAERQKVFFKKLRREPVPWTEDPIISTFKFTNAYRASDRTSQYLIRHVIYREDLPSTAEEVFFRIILFKLFNKIETWRLLENRLCNIIYSEYSFERYDEILTEAIEQGQSIYSAAYIMPSGGKGLRHSRKHHTHLKLIEKMMADELPKKLKETPNMHRGFDLLRAYPTIGDFLAYQFITDVNYSEITKFSEMSFVVPGPGALDGIRKCFSDLGGLNEPEIIKLMAENQQSEFKRLGLDFQPLFGRPLQLIDCQNLFCEVDKYARMKHPEISGISGRTRIKQKYSGNGEPIDYWYPPKWQINQAIEESRKTLTRK
;
A
#
# COMPACT_ATOMS: atom_id res chain seq x y z
N MET A 1 -16.66 -50.33 47.84
CA MET A 1 -16.83 -51.06 46.56
C MET A 1 -17.91 -50.37 45.74
N PRO A 2 -17.81 -50.31 44.46
CA PRO A 2 -16.78 -49.51 43.70
C PRO A 2 -17.42 -48.32 42.99
N ALA A 3 -16.52 -47.47 42.53
CA ALA A 3 -16.75 -46.29 41.74
C ALA A 3 -17.35 -46.58 40.35
N ASN A 4 -18.08 -45.63 39.78
CA ASN A 4 -18.30 -45.53 38.36
C ASN A 4 -18.10 -44.07 37.91
N ASN A 5 -17.12 -43.89 37.05
CA ASN A 5 -16.80 -42.71 36.30
C ASN A 5 -17.83 -42.46 35.20
N PRO A 6 -18.20 -41.22 34.89
CA PRO A 6 -18.79 -40.91 33.60
C PRO A 6 -17.78 -40.23 32.66
N THR A 7 -17.80 -40.75 31.50
CA THR A 7 -17.17 -40.45 30.20
C THR A 7 -17.06 -38.96 29.86
N LYS A 8 -15.86 -38.63 29.34
CA LYS A 8 -15.51 -37.37 28.67
C LYS A 8 -16.34 -37.15 27.39
N GLY A 9 -17.12 -36.11 27.36
CA GLY A 9 -17.73 -35.58 26.15
C GLY A 9 -16.71 -34.77 25.37
N ASN A 10 -16.41 -35.21 24.15
CA ASN A 10 -15.61 -34.48 23.17
C ASN A 10 -16.38 -33.27 22.64
N PHE A 11 -15.99 -32.08 23.06
CA PHE A 11 -16.36 -30.86 22.33
C PHE A 11 -15.41 -30.69 21.12
N LYS A 12 -15.98 -30.81 19.93
CA LYS A 12 -15.35 -30.42 18.67
C LYS A 12 -15.19 -28.90 18.67
N THR A 13 -13.99 -28.44 18.91
CA THR A 13 -13.60 -27.05 18.66
C THR A 13 -13.57 -26.84 17.14
N THR A 14 -14.41 -25.97 16.65
CA THR A 14 -14.48 -25.55 15.26
C THR A 14 -13.20 -24.81 14.87
N GLN A 15 -12.51 -25.39 13.91
CA GLN A 15 -11.34 -24.88 13.22
C GLN A 15 -11.65 -23.58 12.44
N LYS A 16 -11.71 -22.43 13.11
CA LYS A 16 -11.95 -21.13 12.46
C LYS A 16 -10.93 -20.05 12.78
N ASP A 17 -10.06 -20.24 13.76
CA ASP A 17 -9.17 -19.18 14.26
C ASP A 17 -7.69 -19.32 13.88
N THR A 18 -7.27 -20.39 13.18
CA THR A 18 -5.88 -20.65 12.86
C THR A 18 -5.36 -19.94 11.58
N PHE A 19 -6.25 -19.35 10.78
CA PHE A 19 -5.84 -18.70 9.50
C PHE A 19 -5.34 -17.27 9.65
N PHE A 20 -5.49 -16.64 10.79
CA PHE A 20 -5.06 -15.25 11.04
C PHE A 20 -3.65 -15.16 11.64
N ASP A 21 -3.19 -16.19 12.30
CA ASP A 21 -1.86 -16.21 12.95
C ASP A 21 -0.71 -16.47 11.97
N GLU A 22 -0.94 -17.20 10.87
CA GLU A 22 0.12 -17.51 9.91
C GLU A 22 0.60 -16.31 9.07
N GLN A 23 -0.20 -15.23 8.94
CA GLN A 23 0.26 -14.01 8.27
C GLN A 23 1.07 -13.08 9.20
N LEU A 24 0.98 -13.27 10.49
CA LEU A 24 1.74 -12.51 11.50
C LEU A 24 3.04 -13.20 11.91
N SER A 25 3.17 -14.50 11.69
CA SER A 25 4.38 -15.27 12.02
C SER A 25 5.52 -15.15 11.00
N LEU A 26 5.33 -14.38 9.91
CA LEU A 26 6.41 -13.98 9.00
C LEU A 26 7.22 -12.79 9.52
N ASP A 27 7.03 -12.38 10.73
CA ASP A 27 7.98 -11.57 11.49
C ASP A 27 9.13 -12.49 11.94
N LEU A 28 9.90 -12.94 10.96
CA LEU A 28 11.10 -13.73 11.16
C LEU A 28 12.04 -12.94 12.06
N GLY A 29 12.30 -13.52 13.20
CA GLY A 29 13.16 -12.97 14.24
C GLY A 29 14.43 -12.33 13.71
N ASP A 30 14.74 -11.24 14.30
CA ASP A 30 15.66 -10.15 14.00
C ASP A 30 17.17 -10.51 13.88
N SER A 31 17.56 -11.77 13.71
CA SER A 31 18.95 -12.17 13.83
C SER A 31 19.73 -12.37 12.53
N ASN A 32 19.09 -12.29 11.33
CA ASN A 32 19.80 -12.49 10.04
C ASN A 32 19.25 -11.66 8.87
N ARG A 33 18.70 -10.47 9.10
CA ARG A 33 18.36 -9.56 8.01
C ARG A 33 19.62 -8.85 7.52
N PRO A 34 19.95 -8.88 6.22
CA PRO A 34 21.02 -8.05 5.69
C PRO A 34 20.68 -6.59 5.99
N LYS A 35 21.63 -5.84 6.56
CA LYS A 35 21.51 -4.39 6.73
C LYS A 35 21.29 -3.79 5.35
N ILE A 36 20.15 -3.11 5.16
CA ILE A 36 19.91 -2.34 3.94
C ILE A 36 20.99 -1.26 3.90
N SER A 37 21.84 -1.30 2.90
CA SER A 37 22.92 -0.32 2.71
C SER A 37 22.31 1.06 2.43
N ASP A 38 22.85 2.09 3.06
CA ASP A 38 22.41 3.49 2.91
C ASP A 38 22.65 4.05 1.50
N SER A 39 23.39 3.35 0.65
CA SER A 39 23.64 3.69 -0.75
C SER A 39 23.89 2.44 -1.57
N ILE A 40 23.13 2.27 -2.63
CA ILE A 40 23.41 1.25 -3.66
C ILE A 40 24.43 1.90 -4.60
N ASP A 41 25.61 1.33 -4.69
CA ASP A 41 26.59 1.76 -5.69
C ASP A 41 26.11 1.37 -7.08
N VAL A 42 25.76 2.36 -7.90
CA VAL A 42 25.24 2.18 -9.25
C VAL A 42 26.23 1.41 -10.14
N ALA A 43 27.54 1.59 -9.92
CA ALA A 43 28.57 0.85 -10.66
C ALA A 43 28.59 -0.64 -10.30
N ALA A 44 28.44 -1.00 -9.02
CA ALA A 44 28.30 -2.39 -8.57
C ALA A 44 27.04 -3.05 -9.15
N TYR A 45 25.99 -2.27 -9.35
CA TYR A 45 24.71 -2.70 -9.90
C TYR A 45 24.82 -3.35 -11.29
N PHE A 46 25.63 -2.78 -12.19
CA PHE A 46 25.86 -3.32 -13.54
C PHE A 46 26.76 -4.56 -13.53
N HIS A 47 27.59 -4.75 -12.52
CA HIS A 47 28.47 -5.92 -12.39
C HIS A 47 27.77 -7.15 -11.80
N LEU A 48 26.63 -6.98 -11.13
CA LEU A 48 25.87 -8.07 -10.52
C LEU A 48 24.81 -8.69 -11.45
N LEU A 49 24.72 -8.25 -12.70
CA LEU A 49 23.87 -8.84 -13.72
C LEU A 49 24.54 -10.09 -14.32
N PRO A 50 23.74 -11.11 -14.71
CA PRO A 50 22.28 -11.04 -14.92
C PRO A 50 21.47 -11.80 -13.87
N ALA A 51 20.47 -11.16 -13.27
CA ALA A 51 19.36 -11.88 -12.69
C ALA A 51 18.68 -12.74 -13.76
N LYS A 52 18.27 -13.98 -13.43
CA LYS A 52 17.67 -14.90 -14.41
C LYS A 52 16.15 -14.75 -14.45
N PRO A 53 15.59 -14.07 -15.46
CA PRO A 53 14.16 -13.89 -15.58
C PRO A 53 13.45 -15.21 -15.89
N THR A 54 12.18 -15.31 -15.45
CA THR A 54 11.22 -16.32 -15.86
C THR A 54 10.25 -15.75 -16.91
N LEU A 55 9.28 -16.53 -17.36
CA LEU A 55 8.18 -16.05 -18.21
C LEU A 55 7.35 -14.94 -17.53
N VAL A 56 7.33 -14.90 -16.19
CA VAL A 56 6.58 -13.88 -15.43
C VAL A 56 7.24 -12.49 -15.54
N PHE A 57 8.53 -12.40 -15.86
CA PHE A 57 9.21 -11.12 -16.08
C PHE A 57 8.58 -10.31 -17.23
N ASP A 58 8.35 -10.94 -18.38
CA ASP A 58 7.66 -10.28 -19.49
C ASP A 58 6.19 -9.99 -19.17
N THR A 59 5.57 -10.89 -18.39
CA THR A 59 4.20 -10.70 -17.90
C THR A 59 4.08 -9.46 -16.99
N TYR A 60 5.09 -9.16 -16.19
CA TYR A 60 5.13 -7.96 -15.34
C TYR A 60 4.95 -6.68 -16.19
N TRP A 61 5.71 -6.55 -17.27
CA TRP A 61 5.65 -5.37 -18.13
C TRP A 61 4.35 -5.30 -18.93
N ARG A 62 3.87 -6.43 -19.45
CA ARG A 62 2.56 -6.52 -20.14
C ARG A 62 1.43 -6.16 -19.21
N PHE A 63 1.43 -6.67 -17.99
CA PHE A 63 0.45 -6.33 -16.97
C PHE A 63 0.50 -4.82 -16.62
N ALA A 64 1.68 -4.25 -16.42
CA ALA A 64 1.84 -2.83 -16.12
C ALA A 64 1.26 -1.95 -17.26
N ALA A 65 1.57 -2.28 -18.52
CA ALA A 65 1.06 -1.56 -19.68
C ALA A 65 -0.48 -1.68 -19.80
N GLU A 66 -1.04 -2.87 -19.63
CA GLU A 66 -2.49 -3.07 -19.69
C GLU A 66 -3.22 -2.35 -18.55
N ARG A 67 -2.67 -2.39 -17.31
CA ARG A 67 -3.25 -1.62 -16.18
C ARG A 67 -3.21 -0.12 -16.43
N GLN A 68 -2.14 0.39 -17.04
CA GLN A 68 -2.02 1.80 -17.37
C GLN A 68 -3.00 2.21 -18.49
N LYS A 69 -3.20 1.36 -19.48
CA LYS A 69 -4.22 1.56 -20.52
C LYS A 69 -5.62 1.62 -19.92
N VAL A 70 -5.95 0.69 -19.00
CA VAL A 70 -7.23 0.71 -18.26
C VAL A 70 -7.37 2.01 -17.45
N PHE A 71 -6.31 2.50 -16.81
CA PHE A 71 -6.33 3.76 -16.09
C PHE A 71 -6.71 4.93 -17.01
N PHE A 72 -6.07 5.08 -18.17
CA PHE A 72 -6.36 6.17 -19.11
C PHE A 72 -7.75 6.07 -19.71
N LYS A 73 -8.25 4.87 -20.03
CA LYS A 73 -9.64 4.68 -20.48
C LYS A 73 -10.64 5.15 -19.41
N LYS A 74 -10.41 4.81 -18.14
CA LYS A 74 -11.24 5.29 -17.02
C LYS A 74 -11.15 6.80 -16.83
N LEU A 75 -9.95 7.36 -16.90
CA LEU A 75 -9.73 8.81 -16.81
C LEU A 75 -10.51 9.56 -17.91
N ARG A 76 -10.52 9.02 -19.12
CA ARG A 76 -11.25 9.56 -20.28
C ARG A 76 -12.73 9.22 -20.27
N ARG A 77 -13.23 8.50 -19.27
CA ARG A 77 -14.62 8.04 -19.16
C ARG A 77 -15.07 7.23 -20.39
N GLU A 78 -14.15 6.49 -21.00
CA GLU A 78 -14.48 5.60 -22.10
C GLU A 78 -15.44 4.49 -21.63
N PRO A 79 -16.35 4.00 -22.53
CA PRO A 79 -17.26 2.93 -22.17
C PRO A 79 -16.51 1.62 -21.88
N VAL A 80 -17.16 0.73 -21.12
CA VAL A 80 -16.67 -0.64 -20.89
C VAL A 80 -16.86 -1.49 -22.16
N PRO A 81 -16.04 -2.51 -22.39
CA PRO A 81 -14.95 -3.00 -21.53
C PRO A 81 -13.65 -2.19 -21.69
N TRP A 82 -12.95 -1.93 -20.58
CA TRP A 82 -11.67 -1.20 -20.61
C TRP A 82 -10.47 -2.10 -20.94
N THR A 83 -10.64 -3.42 -20.86
CA THR A 83 -9.64 -4.44 -21.15
C THR A 83 -10.31 -5.70 -21.72
N GLU A 84 -9.58 -6.39 -22.58
CA GLU A 84 -9.94 -7.70 -23.10
C GLU A 84 -9.29 -8.85 -22.30
N ASP A 85 -8.37 -8.52 -21.38
CA ASP A 85 -7.73 -9.50 -20.52
C ASP A 85 -8.74 -10.07 -19.53
N PRO A 86 -9.03 -11.39 -19.59
CA PRO A 86 -10.07 -12.02 -18.77
C PRO A 86 -9.70 -12.04 -17.28
N ILE A 87 -8.44 -12.02 -16.92
CA ILE A 87 -7.99 -12.00 -15.52
C ILE A 87 -8.17 -10.60 -14.95
N ILE A 88 -7.72 -9.57 -15.69
CA ILE A 88 -7.85 -8.16 -15.27
C ILE A 88 -9.32 -7.71 -15.20
N SER A 89 -10.17 -8.20 -16.10
CA SER A 89 -11.60 -7.90 -16.10
C SER A 89 -12.36 -8.59 -14.97
N THR A 90 -11.89 -9.76 -14.53
CA THR A 90 -12.57 -10.57 -13.50
C THR A 90 -12.14 -10.21 -12.09
N PHE A 91 -10.86 -9.90 -11.87
CA PHE A 91 -10.31 -9.75 -10.53
C PHE A 91 -9.90 -8.31 -10.23
N LYS A 92 -9.90 -7.96 -8.93
CA LYS A 92 -9.53 -6.63 -8.46
C LYS A 92 -8.00 -6.48 -8.42
N PHE A 93 -7.49 -5.53 -9.20
CA PHE A 93 -6.10 -5.11 -9.21
C PHE A 93 -5.98 -3.61 -8.95
N THR A 94 -4.86 -3.20 -8.37
CA THR A 94 -4.49 -1.79 -8.23
C THR A 94 -4.05 -1.20 -9.57
N ASN A 95 -3.91 0.12 -9.64
CA ASN A 95 -3.34 0.79 -10.82
C ASN A 95 -1.83 0.56 -10.90
N ALA A 96 -1.22 0.84 -12.06
CA ALA A 96 0.24 0.78 -12.22
C ALA A 96 0.94 1.80 -11.29
N TYR A 97 0.35 2.99 -11.14
CA TYR A 97 0.80 4.00 -10.19
C TYR A 97 -0.01 3.90 -8.90
N ARG A 98 0.67 3.67 -7.76
CA ARG A 98 0.03 3.54 -6.44
C ARG A 98 -0.81 4.77 -6.07
N ALA A 99 -0.33 5.95 -6.39
CA ALA A 99 -1.06 7.18 -6.12
C ALA A 99 -2.39 7.30 -6.89
N SER A 100 -2.55 6.54 -7.98
CA SER A 100 -3.79 6.51 -8.77
C SER A 100 -4.86 5.57 -8.21
N ASP A 101 -4.59 4.84 -7.13
CA ASP A 101 -5.60 4.00 -6.49
C ASP A 101 -6.63 4.84 -5.74
N ARG A 102 -7.88 4.37 -5.70
CA ARG A 102 -9.00 5.06 -5.06
C ARG A 102 -8.69 5.56 -3.65
N THR A 103 -8.08 4.71 -2.82
CA THR A 103 -7.75 5.06 -1.44
C THR A 103 -6.64 6.12 -1.38
N SER A 104 -5.62 6.02 -2.25
CA SER A 104 -4.55 7.01 -2.35
C SER A 104 -5.07 8.34 -2.88
N GLN A 105 -5.95 8.32 -3.88
CA GLN A 105 -6.58 9.54 -4.40
C GLN A 105 -7.45 10.23 -3.34
N TYR A 106 -8.19 9.45 -2.55
CA TYR A 106 -8.96 9.99 -1.44
C TYR A 106 -8.05 10.62 -0.37
N LEU A 107 -6.97 9.90 0.01
CA LEU A 107 -5.97 10.42 0.94
C LEU A 107 -5.37 11.74 0.44
N ILE A 108 -4.93 11.79 -0.82
CA ILE A 108 -4.29 12.98 -1.37
C ILE A 108 -5.28 14.15 -1.37
N ARG A 109 -6.46 13.99 -1.97
CA ARG A 109 -7.38 15.08 -2.23
C ARG A 109 -8.23 15.49 -1.02
N HIS A 110 -8.71 14.50 -0.26
CA HIS A 110 -9.71 14.71 0.79
C HIS A 110 -9.17 14.63 2.22
N VAL A 111 -7.88 14.33 2.39
CA VAL A 111 -7.24 14.24 3.70
C VAL A 111 -6.04 15.19 3.78
N ILE A 112 -5.14 15.13 2.80
CA ILE A 112 -3.90 15.93 2.80
C ILE A 112 -4.17 17.37 2.36
N TYR A 113 -4.67 17.53 1.13
CA TYR A 113 -4.81 18.85 0.49
C TYR A 113 -6.24 19.39 0.62
N ARG A 114 -6.66 19.57 1.86
CA ARG A 114 -7.91 20.23 2.25
C ARG A 114 -7.65 21.72 2.49
N GLU A 115 -8.25 22.59 1.67
CA GLU A 115 -8.10 24.04 1.76
C GLU A 115 -8.90 24.64 2.93
N ASP A 116 -9.93 23.95 3.38
CA ASP A 116 -10.83 24.36 4.46
C ASP A 116 -10.35 23.93 5.86
N LEU A 117 -9.21 23.23 5.97
CA LEU A 117 -8.63 22.77 7.23
C LEU A 117 -7.20 23.30 7.43
N PRO A 118 -6.73 23.41 8.69
CA PRO A 118 -5.36 23.83 8.98
C PRO A 118 -4.34 22.92 8.28
N SER A 119 -3.27 23.53 7.73
CA SER A 119 -2.26 22.86 6.88
C SER A 119 -0.87 22.79 7.53
N THR A 120 -0.76 22.96 8.86
CA THR A 120 0.52 22.77 9.55
C THR A 120 0.98 21.32 9.43
N ALA A 121 2.29 21.07 9.63
CA ALA A 121 2.84 19.72 9.52
C ALA A 121 2.16 18.74 10.50
N GLU A 122 1.84 19.22 11.71
CA GLU A 122 1.18 18.46 12.76
C GLU A 122 -0.24 18.07 12.33
N GLU A 123 -1.01 19.01 11.83
CA GLU A 123 -2.38 18.80 11.40
C GLU A 123 -2.47 17.84 10.21
N VAL A 124 -1.62 18.05 9.22
CA VAL A 124 -1.58 17.18 8.02
C VAL A 124 -1.10 15.77 8.38
N PHE A 125 -0.06 15.65 9.20
CA PHE A 125 0.45 14.35 9.66
C PHE A 125 -0.60 13.58 10.45
N PHE A 126 -1.25 14.24 11.41
CA PHE A 126 -2.33 13.64 12.20
C PHE A 126 -3.41 13.03 11.27
N ARG A 127 -3.89 13.81 10.30
CA ARG A 127 -4.90 13.35 9.35
C ARG A 127 -4.41 12.17 8.50
N ILE A 128 -3.17 12.22 8.01
CA ILE A 128 -2.59 11.12 7.21
C ILE A 128 -2.55 9.83 8.01
N ILE A 129 -1.99 9.86 9.22
CA ILE A 129 -1.83 8.66 10.04
C ILE A 129 -3.18 8.14 10.51
N LEU A 130 -4.08 9.02 10.94
CA LEU A 130 -5.44 8.62 11.33
C LEU A 130 -6.14 7.89 10.17
N PHE A 131 -6.11 8.46 8.96
CA PHE A 131 -6.69 7.82 7.78
C PHE A 131 -6.05 6.45 7.51
N LYS A 132 -4.72 6.37 7.60
CA LYS A 132 -3.96 5.16 7.27
C LYS A 132 -4.09 4.05 8.31
N LEU A 133 -4.30 4.37 9.57
CA LEU A 133 -4.56 3.39 10.62
C LEU A 133 -5.83 2.56 10.33
N PHE A 134 -6.86 3.16 9.77
CA PHE A 134 -8.08 2.48 9.35
C PHE A 134 -8.07 2.09 7.87
N ASN A 135 -7.40 2.88 7.03
CA ASN A 135 -7.25 2.75 5.59
C ASN A 135 -8.58 2.51 4.85
N LYS A 136 -9.64 3.17 5.31
CA LYS A 136 -11.01 2.98 4.84
C LYS A 136 -11.75 4.31 4.72
N ILE A 137 -12.24 4.60 3.51
CA ILE A 137 -12.91 5.86 3.17
C ILE A 137 -14.20 6.03 3.98
N GLU A 138 -14.96 4.96 4.16
CA GLU A 138 -16.22 4.99 4.91
C GLU A 138 -16.00 5.34 6.39
N THR A 139 -14.90 4.86 6.99
CA THR A 139 -14.54 5.21 8.36
C THR A 139 -14.12 6.68 8.49
N TRP A 140 -13.38 7.18 7.51
CA TRP A 140 -13.04 8.60 7.48
C TRP A 140 -14.28 9.48 7.36
N ARG A 141 -15.19 9.17 6.43
CA ARG A 141 -16.47 9.89 6.25
C ARG A 141 -17.35 9.82 7.50
N LEU A 142 -17.36 8.68 8.19
CA LEU A 142 -18.07 8.55 9.47
C LEU A 142 -17.52 9.55 10.50
N LEU A 143 -16.19 9.62 10.65
CA LEU A 143 -15.56 10.55 11.58
C LEU A 143 -15.84 12.01 11.17
N GLU A 144 -15.70 12.37 9.91
CA GLU A 144 -16.02 13.72 9.41
C GLU A 144 -17.47 14.11 9.70
N ASN A 145 -18.42 13.23 9.42
CA ASN A 145 -19.85 13.50 9.63
C ASN A 145 -20.21 13.72 11.11
N ARG A 146 -19.50 13.05 12.03
CA ARG A 146 -19.77 13.10 13.47
C ARG A 146 -19.00 14.22 14.19
N LEU A 147 -17.83 14.58 13.68
CA LEU A 147 -16.92 15.56 14.26
C LEU A 147 -16.99 16.93 13.58
N CYS A 148 -17.64 17.03 12.43
CA CYS A 148 -17.64 18.16 11.49
C CYS A 148 -16.26 18.36 10.83
N ASN A 149 -15.18 18.43 11.60
CA ASN A 149 -13.81 18.59 11.11
C ASN A 149 -12.87 17.60 11.81
N ILE A 150 -11.90 17.07 11.08
CA ILE A 150 -10.83 16.26 11.64
C ILE A 150 -9.59 17.16 11.79
N ILE A 151 -9.43 17.75 12.96
CA ILE A 151 -8.40 18.71 13.34
C ILE A 151 -7.68 18.19 14.58
N TYR A 152 -6.34 18.21 14.58
CA TYR A 152 -5.54 17.70 15.70
C TYR A 152 -5.72 18.55 16.97
N SER A 153 -5.79 19.87 16.82
CA SER A 153 -6.00 20.78 17.96
C SER A 153 -7.34 20.57 18.68
N GLU A 154 -8.31 19.90 18.04
CA GLU A 154 -9.63 19.55 18.61
C GLU A 154 -9.76 18.06 18.93
N TYR A 155 -8.66 17.30 18.79
CA TYR A 155 -8.69 15.85 19.02
C TYR A 155 -8.99 15.52 20.49
N SER A 156 -9.91 14.58 20.70
CA SER A 156 -10.17 13.93 21.97
C SER A 156 -10.30 12.44 21.77
N PHE A 157 -9.52 11.67 22.52
CA PHE A 157 -9.57 10.20 22.49
C PHE A 157 -10.99 9.70 22.70
N GLU A 158 -11.69 10.25 23.71
CA GLU A 158 -13.02 9.82 24.13
C GLU A 158 -14.04 9.98 23.00
N ARG A 159 -14.01 11.13 22.30
CA ARG A 159 -14.93 11.40 21.18
C ARG A 159 -14.69 10.43 20.00
N TYR A 160 -13.42 10.20 19.65
CA TYR A 160 -13.09 9.28 18.56
C TYR A 160 -13.42 7.83 18.93
N ASP A 161 -13.13 7.43 20.18
CA ASP A 161 -13.46 6.10 20.69
C ASP A 161 -14.96 5.83 20.68
N GLU A 162 -15.77 6.77 21.18
CA GLU A 162 -17.23 6.67 21.18
C GLU A 162 -17.78 6.41 19.77
N ILE A 163 -17.39 7.22 18.78
CA ILE A 163 -17.85 7.09 17.39
C ILE A 163 -17.45 5.74 16.79
N LEU A 164 -16.21 5.33 16.97
CA LEU A 164 -15.69 4.08 16.40
C LEU A 164 -16.29 2.85 17.11
N THR A 165 -16.51 2.95 18.40
CA THR A 165 -17.16 1.91 19.21
C THR A 165 -18.60 1.71 18.77
N GLU A 166 -19.38 2.78 18.68
CA GLU A 166 -20.75 2.75 18.21
C GLU A 166 -20.88 2.12 16.81
N ALA A 167 -19.98 2.50 15.88
CA ALA A 167 -19.96 1.90 14.55
C ALA A 167 -19.72 0.38 14.58
N ILE A 168 -18.80 -0.10 15.45
CA ILE A 168 -18.55 -1.53 15.62
C ILE A 168 -19.77 -2.25 16.21
N GLU A 169 -20.40 -1.65 17.19
CA GLU A 169 -21.61 -2.20 17.86
C GLU A 169 -22.80 -2.29 16.88
N GLN A 170 -22.85 -1.39 15.91
CA GLN A 170 -23.80 -1.44 14.78
C GLN A 170 -23.39 -2.43 13.67
N GLY A 171 -22.33 -3.22 13.88
CA GLY A 171 -21.87 -4.22 12.93
C GLY A 171 -21.04 -3.65 11.76
N GLN A 172 -20.63 -2.39 11.82
CA GLN A 172 -19.81 -1.78 10.77
C GLN A 172 -18.34 -2.18 10.95
N SER A 173 -17.70 -2.64 9.85
CA SER A 173 -16.24 -2.80 9.84
C SER A 173 -15.58 -1.43 9.69
N ILE A 174 -14.77 -1.02 10.67
CA ILE A 174 -14.02 0.25 10.63
C ILE A 174 -12.64 0.12 9.98
N TYR A 175 -12.18 -1.08 9.67
CA TYR A 175 -10.88 -1.34 9.02
C TYR A 175 -11.05 -1.83 7.60
N SER A 176 -10.10 -1.42 6.74
CA SER A 176 -9.96 -2.01 5.42
C SER A 176 -9.53 -3.47 5.53
N ALA A 177 -9.95 -4.29 4.55
CA ALA A 177 -9.42 -5.64 4.37
C ALA A 177 -8.00 -5.65 3.77
N ALA A 178 -7.53 -4.50 3.22
CA ALA A 178 -6.16 -4.28 2.78
C ALA A 178 -5.37 -3.56 3.89
N TYR A 179 -4.07 -3.79 3.98
CA TYR A 179 -3.21 -3.21 5.03
C TYR A 179 -3.72 -3.56 6.44
N ILE A 180 -3.54 -4.81 6.82
CA ILE A 180 -3.97 -5.29 8.14
C ILE A 180 -3.09 -4.64 9.20
N MET A 181 -3.69 -3.74 9.98
CA MET A 181 -3.04 -3.17 11.15
C MET A 181 -3.04 -4.22 12.27
N PRO A 182 -1.88 -4.48 12.92
CA PRO A 182 -1.81 -5.41 14.05
C PRO A 182 -2.63 -4.93 15.24
N SER A 183 -3.10 -5.87 16.04
CA SER A 183 -3.96 -5.59 17.22
C SER A 183 -3.20 -5.10 18.46
N GLY A 184 -1.90 -4.82 18.32
CA GLY A 184 -1.01 -4.41 19.42
C GLY A 184 -0.17 -5.57 19.96
N GLY A 185 1.13 -5.30 20.21
CA GLY A 185 2.04 -6.20 20.91
C GLY A 185 1.77 -6.25 22.43
N LYS A 186 2.51 -7.08 23.17
CA LYS A 186 2.32 -7.31 24.63
C LYS A 186 2.31 -6.03 25.49
N GLY A 187 2.89 -4.91 25.01
CA GLY A 187 2.97 -3.64 25.75
C GLY A 187 1.88 -2.60 25.43
N LEU A 188 1.00 -2.84 24.43
CA LEU A 188 -0.04 -1.89 23.99
C LEU A 188 -1.43 -2.53 23.89
N ARG A 189 -1.68 -3.63 24.62
CA ARG A 189 -3.00 -4.27 24.59
C ARG A 189 -4.02 -3.40 25.33
N HIS A 190 -4.80 -2.67 24.56
CA HIS A 190 -6.05 -2.07 25.04
C HIS A 190 -7.22 -3.03 24.78
N SER A 191 -8.35 -2.79 25.44
CA SER A 191 -9.54 -3.63 25.34
C SER A 191 -10.08 -3.77 23.90
N ARG A 192 -9.88 -2.74 23.06
CA ARG A 192 -10.31 -2.71 21.66
C ARG A 192 -9.14 -2.31 20.76
N LYS A 193 -9.09 -2.85 19.55
CA LYS A 193 -8.04 -2.61 18.58
C LYS A 193 -7.87 -1.12 18.22
N HIS A 194 -8.95 -0.38 18.04
CA HIS A 194 -8.89 1.04 17.70
C HIS A 194 -8.34 1.90 18.83
N HIS A 195 -8.52 1.50 20.12
CA HIS A 195 -7.86 2.17 21.24
C HIS A 195 -6.34 2.16 21.09
N THR A 196 -5.77 1.00 20.71
CA THR A 196 -4.32 0.89 20.46
C THR A 196 -3.88 1.85 19.36
N HIS A 197 -4.68 2.00 18.31
CA HIS A 197 -4.35 2.87 17.18
C HIS A 197 -4.49 4.35 17.53
N LEU A 198 -5.53 4.73 18.28
CA LEU A 198 -5.68 6.10 18.76
C LEU A 198 -4.54 6.47 19.73
N LYS A 199 -4.17 5.59 20.64
CA LYS A 199 -3.02 5.81 21.53
C LYS A 199 -1.68 5.83 20.81
N LEU A 200 -1.55 5.10 19.71
CA LEU A 200 -0.37 5.16 18.85
C LEU A 200 -0.20 6.53 18.20
N ILE A 201 -1.29 7.11 17.65
CA ILE A 201 -1.20 8.44 17.06
C ILE A 201 -0.94 9.52 18.11
N GLU A 202 -1.57 9.43 19.30
CA GLU A 202 -1.27 10.34 20.43
C GLU A 202 0.22 10.30 20.75
N LYS A 203 0.81 9.10 20.84
CA LYS A 203 2.25 8.95 21.10
C LYS A 203 3.09 9.58 19.98
N MET A 204 2.76 9.36 18.72
CA MET A 204 3.49 9.96 17.58
C MET A 204 3.44 11.48 17.64
N MET A 205 2.29 12.06 18.01
CA MET A 205 2.13 13.51 18.14
C MET A 205 2.89 14.06 19.36
N ALA A 206 2.81 13.41 20.51
CA ALA A 206 3.55 13.79 21.72
C ALA A 206 5.07 13.71 21.54
N ASP A 207 5.55 12.77 20.73
CA ASP A 207 6.96 12.63 20.37
C ASP A 207 7.43 13.65 19.31
N GLU A 208 6.59 14.60 18.88
CA GLU A 208 6.85 15.60 17.84
C GLU A 208 7.29 14.97 16.49
N LEU A 209 6.75 13.79 16.16
CA LEU A 209 7.15 13.06 14.96
C LEU A 209 6.99 13.86 13.66
N PRO A 210 5.92 14.67 13.45
CA PRO A 210 5.79 15.52 12.25
C PRO A 210 6.99 16.45 12.05
N LYS A 211 7.46 17.09 13.11
CA LYS A 211 8.63 17.97 13.09
C LYS A 211 9.91 17.20 12.76
N LYS A 212 10.12 16.05 13.42
CA LYS A 212 11.27 15.18 13.15
C LYS A 212 11.30 14.71 11.69
N LEU A 213 10.15 14.35 11.12
CA LEU A 213 10.05 13.95 9.71
C LEU A 213 10.38 15.10 8.76
N LYS A 214 9.92 16.32 9.06
CA LYS A 214 10.23 17.52 8.27
C LYS A 214 11.72 17.84 8.24
N GLU A 215 12.42 17.57 9.33
CA GLU A 215 13.88 17.81 9.51
C GLU A 215 14.73 16.63 8.98
N THR A 216 14.12 15.51 8.63
CA THR A 216 14.81 14.29 8.20
C THR A 216 15.38 14.44 6.78
N PRO A 217 16.65 14.05 6.53
CA PRO A 217 17.35 14.31 5.28
C PRO A 217 16.87 13.44 4.12
N ASN A 218 16.35 12.23 4.37
CA ASN A 218 15.95 11.29 3.33
C ASN A 218 14.85 10.33 3.79
N MET A 219 14.26 9.60 2.83
CA MET A 219 13.13 8.70 3.08
C MET A 219 13.49 7.54 4.02
N HIS A 220 14.73 7.01 3.95
CA HIS A 220 15.18 5.92 4.82
C HIS A 220 15.16 6.33 6.30
N ARG A 221 15.68 7.50 6.63
CA ARG A 221 15.63 8.00 8.02
C ARG A 221 14.20 8.29 8.47
N GLY A 222 13.34 8.79 7.59
CA GLY A 222 11.90 8.93 7.88
C GLY A 222 11.22 7.59 8.14
N PHE A 223 11.58 6.57 7.37
CA PHE A 223 11.16 5.19 7.60
C PHE A 223 11.60 4.67 8.97
N ASP A 224 12.87 4.86 9.36
CA ASP A 224 13.40 4.44 10.67
C ASP A 224 12.63 5.06 11.84
N LEU A 225 12.30 6.36 11.73
CA LEU A 225 11.50 7.06 12.74
C LEU A 225 10.11 6.43 12.90
N LEU A 226 9.45 6.09 11.81
CA LEU A 226 8.13 5.44 11.86
C LEU A 226 8.22 3.99 12.36
N ARG A 227 9.25 3.26 11.92
CA ARG A 227 9.46 1.86 12.31
C ARG A 227 9.74 1.69 13.80
N ALA A 228 10.26 2.72 14.46
CA ALA A 228 10.54 2.70 15.90
C ALA A 228 9.28 2.60 16.77
N TYR A 229 8.09 2.87 16.19
CA TYR A 229 6.83 2.78 16.94
C TYR A 229 6.33 1.35 17.08
N PRO A 230 5.73 1.01 18.22
CA PRO A 230 5.15 -0.31 18.44
C PRO A 230 4.13 -0.64 17.34
N THR A 231 4.11 -1.87 16.89
CA THR A 231 3.19 -2.39 15.86
C THR A 231 3.44 -1.90 14.44
N ILE A 232 4.38 -0.99 14.23
CA ILE A 232 4.79 -0.53 12.91
C ILE A 232 6.00 -1.34 12.44
N GLY A 233 5.75 -2.39 11.65
CA GLY A 233 6.81 -3.16 10.99
C GLY A 233 7.28 -2.49 9.70
N ASP A 234 8.29 -3.07 9.05
CA ASP A 234 8.95 -2.53 7.85
C ASP A 234 7.94 -2.15 6.75
N PHE A 235 7.00 -3.04 6.45
CA PHE A 235 6.00 -2.78 5.42
C PHE A 235 5.13 -1.56 5.73
N LEU A 236 4.61 -1.46 6.98
CA LEU A 236 3.75 -0.35 7.37
C LEU A 236 4.53 0.97 7.44
N ALA A 237 5.75 0.96 8.00
CA ALA A 237 6.61 2.13 8.04
C ALA A 237 6.88 2.69 6.64
N TYR A 238 7.18 1.81 5.68
CA TYR A 238 7.40 2.21 4.29
C TYR A 238 6.12 2.75 3.63
N GLN A 239 4.98 2.11 3.87
CA GLN A 239 3.70 2.62 3.36
C GLN A 239 3.37 4.00 3.95
N PHE A 240 3.58 4.19 5.26
CA PHE A 240 3.28 5.45 5.93
C PHE A 240 4.21 6.58 5.50
N ILE A 241 5.53 6.32 5.38
CA ILE A 241 6.45 7.36 4.89
C ILE A 241 6.17 7.76 3.45
N THR A 242 5.74 6.81 2.61
CA THR A 242 5.28 7.09 1.24
C THR A 242 4.04 7.98 1.24
N ASP A 243 3.07 7.71 2.11
CA ASP A 243 1.84 8.51 2.23
C ASP A 243 2.13 9.90 2.79
N VAL A 244 3.02 10.02 3.79
CA VAL A 244 3.51 11.32 4.29
C VAL A 244 4.23 12.08 3.19
N ASN A 245 5.02 11.38 2.36
CA ASN A 245 5.73 12.00 1.23
C ASN A 245 4.80 12.45 0.10
N TYR A 246 3.52 12.17 0.12
CA TYR A 246 2.55 12.84 -0.77
C TYR A 246 2.25 14.28 -0.32
N SER A 247 2.43 14.61 0.97
CA SER A 247 2.23 15.97 1.51
C SER A 247 3.47 16.85 1.36
N GLU A 248 3.36 18.12 1.77
CA GLU A 248 4.49 19.06 1.81
C GLU A 248 5.37 18.89 3.07
N ILE A 249 5.05 17.98 3.99
CA ILE A 249 5.85 17.70 5.18
C ILE A 249 7.27 17.25 4.78
N THR A 250 7.35 16.41 3.74
CA THR A 250 8.62 15.86 3.23
C THR A 250 8.74 16.04 1.73
N LYS A 251 9.98 16.04 1.22
CA LYS A 251 10.30 16.17 -0.22
C LYS A 251 11.33 15.13 -0.63
N PHE A 252 11.14 13.89 -0.17
CA PHE A 252 12.05 12.81 -0.47
C PHE A 252 11.96 12.35 -1.92
N SER A 253 13.11 11.97 -2.49
CA SER A 253 13.12 11.26 -3.77
C SER A 253 12.47 9.89 -3.59
N GLU A 254 11.47 9.59 -4.40
CA GLU A 254 10.80 8.29 -4.42
C GLU A 254 11.63 7.19 -5.09
N MET A 255 12.79 7.57 -5.67
CA MET A 255 13.77 6.65 -6.27
C MET A 255 14.93 6.29 -5.33
N SER A 256 14.94 6.81 -4.09
CA SER A 256 16.10 6.62 -3.18
C SER A 256 15.97 5.43 -2.25
N PHE A 257 14.75 4.97 -1.95
CA PHE A 257 14.51 3.95 -0.93
C PHE A 257 13.23 3.15 -1.20
N VAL A 258 13.28 1.84 -0.97
CA VAL A 258 12.13 0.94 -1.07
C VAL A 258 12.25 -0.24 -0.11
N VAL A 259 11.11 -0.67 0.43
CA VAL A 259 10.99 -1.90 1.22
C VAL A 259 9.95 -2.80 0.55
N PRO A 260 10.34 -4.00 0.11
CA PRO A 260 9.40 -4.94 -0.50
C PRO A 260 8.41 -5.49 0.53
N GLY A 261 7.13 -5.41 0.22
CA GLY A 261 6.10 -6.08 1.02
C GLY A 261 6.01 -7.58 0.70
N PRO A 262 5.30 -8.37 1.52
CA PRO A 262 5.21 -9.83 1.32
C PRO A 262 4.71 -10.26 -0.07
N GLY A 263 3.77 -9.51 -0.65
CA GLY A 263 3.31 -9.76 -2.01
C GLY A 263 4.35 -9.44 -3.08
N ALA A 264 5.17 -8.40 -2.86
CA ALA A 264 6.25 -8.05 -3.77
C ALA A 264 7.35 -9.12 -3.74
N LEU A 265 7.70 -9.66 -2.58
CA LEU A 265 8.64 -10.77 -2.46
C LEU A 265 8.19 -11.98 -3.29
N ASP A 266 6.91 -12.36 -3.19
CA ASP A 266 6.33 -13.42 -4.02
C ASP A 266 6.42 -13.10 -5.52
N GLY A 267 6.09 -11.86 -5.90
CA GLY A 267 6.16 -11.39 -7.28
C GLY A 267 7.58 -11.42 -7.84
N ILE A 268 8.56 -10.95 -7.07
CA ILE A 268 9.98 -10.98 -7.44
C ILE A 268 10.43 -12.42 -7.68
N ARG A 269 10.10 -13.35 -6.78
CA ARG A 269 10.47 -14.77 -6.91
C ARG A 269 9.78 -15.47 -8.08
N LYS A 270 8.63 -14.98 -8.51
CA LYS A 270 7.98 -15.44 -9.75
C LYS A 270 8.63 -14.86 -11.00
N CYS A 271 9.03 -13.59 -10.96
CA CYS A 271 9.68 -12.94 -12.10
C CYS A 271 11.12 -13.40 -12.32
N PHE A 272 11.81 -13.84 -11.27
CA PHE A 272 13.22 -14.23 -11.33
C PHE A 272 13.44 -15.58 -10.65
N SER A 273 14.06 -16.52 -11.38
CA SER A 273 14.49 -17.81 -10.82
C SER A 273 15.80 -17.67 -10.00
N ASP A 274 16.59 -16.66 -10.32
CA ASP A 274 17.84 -16.31 -9.63
C ASP A 274 17.99 -14.78 -9.68
N LEU A 275 18.30 -14.16 -8.55
CA LEU A 275 18.45 -12.70 -8.48
C LEU A 275 19.83 -12.21 -8.94
N GLY A 276 20.76 -13.11 -9.32
CA GLY A 276 22.08 -12.73 -9.81
C GLY A 276 22.95 -12.02 -8.79
N GLY A 277 22.76 -12.31 -7.49
CA GLY A 277 23.46 -11.65 -6.38
C GLY A 277 22.80 -10.35 -5.88
N LEU A 278 21.73 -9.88 -6.54
CA LEU A 278 20.96 -8.71 -6.08
C LEU A 278 19.99 -9.10 -4.94
N ASN A 279 19.71 -8.14 -4.06
CA ASN A 279 18.60 -8.24 -3.11
C ASN A 279 17.29 -7.72 -3.72
N GLU A 280 16.17 -7.93 -3.04
CA GLU A 280 14.86 -7.56 -3.56
C GLU A 280 14.66 -6.03 -3.74
N PRO A 281 15.12 -5.13 -2.86
CA PRO A 281 15.15 -3.69 -3.13
C PRO A 281 15.93 -3.32 -4.40
N GLU A 282 17.08 -3.97 -4.65
CA GLU A 282 17.88 -3.76 -5.86
C GLU A 282 17.16 -4.23 -7.11
N ILE A 283 16.44 -5.36 -7.05
CA ILE A 283 15.59 -5.81 -8.15
C ILE A 283 14.48 -4.78 -8.44
N ILE A 284 13.82 -4.22 -7.41
CA ILE A 284 12.79 -3.19 -7.63
C ILE A 284 13.39 -1.95 -8.29
N LYS A 285 14.60 -1.56 -7.89
CA LYS A 285 15.33 -0.45 -8.49
C LYS A 285 15.70 -0.74 -9.95
N LEU A 286 16.21 -1.94 -10.23
CA LEU A 286 16.48 -2.43 -11.59
C LEU A 286 15.25 -2.30 -12.50
N MET A 287 14.07 -2.71 -12.01
CA MET A 287 12.83 -2.56 -12.78
C MET A 287 12.51 -1.09 -13.07
N ALA A 288 12.61 -0.22 -12.06
CA ALA A 288 12.31 1.20 -12.24
C ALA A 288 13.28 1.89 -13.21
N GLU A 289 14.56 1.54 -13.17
CA GLU A 289 15.58 2.14 -14.05
C GLU A 289 15.47 1.64 -15.49
N ASN A 290 15.11 0.38 -15.71
CA ASN A 290 15.03 -0.24 -17.03
C ASN A 290 13.62 -0.17 -17.67
N GLN A 291 12.63 0.45 -17.03
CA GLN A 291 11.24 0.43 -17.47
C GLN A 291 11.07 0.85 -18.96
N GLN A 292 11.76 1.89 -19.39
CA GLN A 292 11.62 2.39 -20.75
C GLN A 292 12.17 1.40 -21.79
N SER A 293 13.34 0.80 -21.52
CA SER A 293 13.94 -0.21 -22.40
C SER A 293 13.11 -1.49 -22.46
N GLU A 294 12.50 -1.90 -21.35
CA GLU A 294 11.69 -3.10 -21.29
C GLU A 294 10.33 -2.93 -22.01
N PHE A 295 9.66 -1.79 -21.84
CA PHE A 295 8.46 -1.51 -22.63
C PHE A 295 8.78 -1.48 -24.13
N LYS A 296 9.90 -0.85 -24.54
CA LYS A 296 10.35 -0.84 -25.92
C LYS A 296 10.71 -2.24 -26.42
N ARG A 297 11.45 -3.04 -25.65
CA ARG A 297 11.82 -4.42 -26.01
C ARG A 297 10.61 -5.28 -26.32
N LEU A 298 9.54 -5.12 -25.58
CA LEU A 298 8.30 -5.88 -25.73
C LEU A 298 7.31 -5.27 -26.72
N GLY A 299 7.65 -4.13 -27.35
CA GLY A 299 6.75 -3.38 -28.26
C GLY A 299 5.49 -2.88 -27.57
N LEU A 300 5.56 -2.56 -26.26
CA LEU A 300 4.43 -2.12 -25.48
C LEU A 300 4.29 -0.60 -25.51
N ASP A 301 3.10 -0.12 -25.83
CA ASP A 301 2.73 1.29 -25.69
C ASP A 301 2.39 1.59 -24.22
N PHE A 302 3.41 1.96 -23.45
CA PHE A 302 3.23 2.39 -22.07
C PHE A 302 3.24 3.91 -22.00
N GLN A 303 2.09 4.50 -21.66
CA GLN A 303 1.96 5.93 -21.45
C GLN A 303 2.28 6.26 -19.96
N PRO A 304 3.41 6.95 -19.67
CA PRO A 304 3.70 7.39 -18.30
C PRO A 304 2.59 8.30 -17.75
N LEU A 305 2.49 8.39 -16.44
CA LEU A 305 1.51 9.24 -15.77
C LEU A 305 1.82 10.72 -16.02
N PHE A 306 1.33 11.26 -17.14
CA PHE A 306 1.60 12.64 -17.60
C PHE A 306 3.09 12.99 -17.59
N GLY A 307 3.91 12.11 -18.15
CA GLY A 307 5.36 12.25 -18.22
C GLY A 307 6.13 11.72 -17.01
N ARG A 308 5.46 11.40 -15.90
CA ARG A 308 6.08 10.84 -14.72
C ARG A 308 6.33 9.33 -14.90
N PRO A 309 7.59 8.85 -14.85
CA PRO A 309 7.90 7.42 -14.92
C PRO A 309 7.45 6.70 -13.62
N LEU A 310 7.36 5.36 -13.68
CA LEU A 310 7.13 4.53 -12.50
C LEU A 310 8.25 4.75 -11.47
N GLN A 311 7.85 4.94 -10.22
CA GLN A 311 8.77 5.08 -9.09
C GLN A 311 8.96 3.73 -8.37
N LEU A 312 9.88 3.67 -7.41
CA LEU A 312 10.16 2.42 -6.69
C LEU A 312 8.91 1.83 -6.01
N ILE A 313 8.07 2.70 -5.44
CA ILE A 313 6.80 2.26 -4.82
C ILE A 313 5.83 1.67 -5.85
N ASP A 314 5.80 2.21 -7.06
CA ASP A 314 4.94 1.71 -8.13
C ASP A 314 5.43 0.35 -8.61
N CYS A 315 6.74 0.19 -8.82
CA CYS A 315 7.35 -1.08 -9.20
C CYS A 315 7.16 -2.15 -8.10
N GLN A 316 7.33 -1.77 -6.83
CA GLN A 316 7.06 -2.65 -5.69
C GLN A 316 5.59 -3.13 -5.69
N ASN A 317 4.66 -2.20 -5.93
CA ASN A 317 3.24 -2.51 -5.97
C ASN A 317 2.88 -3.40 -7.17
N LEU A 318 3.48 -3.14 -8.33
CA LEU A 318 3.32 -3.99 -9.51
C LEU A 318 3.77 -5.43 -9.26
N PHE A 319 4.85 -5.67 -8.52
CA PHE A 319 5.24 -7.03 -8.12
C PHE A 319 4.15 -7.72 -7.30
N CYS A 320 3.52 -7.02 -6.34
CA CYS A 320 2.39 -7.57 -5.58
C CYS A 320 1.21 -7.94 -6.48
N GLU A 321 0.91 -7.12 -7.48
CA GLU A 321 -0.22 -7.34 -8.38
C GLU A 321 0.09 -8.44 -9.40
N VAL A 322 1.32 -8.49 -9.90
CA VAL A 322 1.78 -9.54 -10.81
C VAL A 322 1.85 -10.90 -10.11
N ASP A 323 2.23 -10.95 -8.82
CA ASP A 323 2.09 -12.18 -8.04
C ASP A 323 0.65 -12.72 -8.11
N LYS A 324 -0.35 -11.86 -7.90
CA LYS A 324 -1.76 -12.24 -7.99
C LYS A 324 -2.16 -12.67 -9.41
N TYR A 325 -1.77 -11.88 -10.40
CA TYR A 325 -2.08 -12.14 -11.81
C TYR A 325 -1.47 -13.48 -12.27
N ALA A 326 -0.22 -13.73 -11.91
CA ALA A 326 0.50 -14.96 -12.27
C ALA A 326 -0.13 -16.22 -11.67
N ARG A 327 -0.85 -16.14 -10.55
CA ARG A 327 -1.59 -17.31 -10.01
C ARG A 327 -2.59 -17.90 -10.98
N MET A 328 -3.11 -17.07 -11.91
CA MET A 328 -4.04 -17.50 -12.95
C MET A 328 -3.36 -17.69 -14.31
N LYS A 329 -2.37 -16.84 -14.63
CA LYS A 329 -1.70 -16.83 -15.93
C LYS A 329 -0.58 -17.86 -16.03
N HIS A 330 0.14 -18.12 -14.93
CA HIS A 330 1.29 -19.00 -14.80
C HIS A 330 1.16 -19.85 -13.53
N PRO A 331 0.14 -20.73 -13.44
CA PRO A 331 -0.13 -21.52 -12.23
C PRO A 331 1.01 -22.47 -11.86
N GLU A 332 1.87 -22.80 -12.82
CA GLU A 332 3.06 -23.66 -12.66
C GLU A 332 4.21 -22.96 -11.93
N ILE A 333 4.20 -21.60 -11.84
CA ILE A 333 5.26 -20.81 -11.20
C ILE A 333 4.79 -20.35 -9.81
N SER A 334 5.32 -20.96 -8.77
CA SER A 334 4.97 -20.65 -7.39
C SER A 334 5.83 -19.53 -6.80
N GLY A 335 5.24 -18.69 -5.93
CA GLY A 335 5.95 -17.76 -5.04
C GLY A 335 6.28 -18.43 -3.71
N ILE A 336 6.94 -17.66 -2.81
CA ILE A 336 7.35 -18.11 -1.47
C ILE A 336 6.15 -18.54 -0.62
N SER A 337 5.05 -17.78 -0.69
CA SER A 337 3.84 -18.01 0.13
C SER A 337 2.97 -19.18 -0.33
N GLY A 338 3.24 -19.78 -1.50
CA GLY A 338 2.43 -20.86 -2.07
C GLY A 338 0.98 -20.51 -2.39
N ARG A 339 0.60 -19.21 -2.43
CA ARG A 339 -0.76 -18.77 -2.72
C ARG A 339 -1.12 -19.05 -4.19
N THR A 340 -2.26 -19.70 -4.41
CA THR A 340 -2.73 -20.11 -5.75
C THR A 340 -4.02 -19.40 -6.19
N ARG A 341 -4.73 -18.68 -5.29
CA ARG A 341 -6.04 -18.09 -5.58
C ARG A 341 -6.03 -16.57 -5.46
N ILE A 342 -6.87 -15.90 -6.26
CA ILE A 342 -7.19 -14.48 -6.13
C ILE A 342 -8.56 -14.39 -5.43
N LYS A 343 -8.59 -13.78 -4.22
CA LYS A 343 -9.82 -13.74 -3.40
C LYS A 343 -10.81 -12.63 -3.83
N GLN A 344 -10.30 -11.51 -4.36
CA GLN A 344 -11.12 -10.35 -4.62
C GLN A 344 -11.49 -10.27 -6.11
N LYS A 345 -12.79 -10.34 -6.39
CA LYS A 345 -13.33 -10.07 -7.72
C LYS A 345 -13.48 -8.56 -7.94
N TYR A 346 -13.41 -8.15 -9.19
CA TYR A 346 -13.71 -6.78 -9.58
C TYR A 346 -15.24 -6.58 -9.52
N SER A 347 -15.69 -5.52 -8.84
CA SER A 347 -17.06 -5.04 -8.89
C SER A 347 -17.04 -3.64 -9.50
N GLY A 348 -17.72 -3.46 -10.61
CA GLY A 348 -17.75 -2.20 -11.39
C GLY A 348 -18.41 -1.00 -10.72
N ASN A 349 -18.86 -1.14 -9.47
CA ASN A 349 -19.77 -0.22 -8.78
C ASN A 349 -19.08 0.97 -8.08
N GLY A 350 -17.89 1.37 -8.51
CA GLY A 350 -17.21 2.52 -7.91
C GLY A 350 -17.58 3.84 -8.59
N GLU A 351 -17.88 4.89 -7.80
CA GLU A 351 -17.97 6.26 -8.30
C GLU A 351 -16.71 6.61 -9.11
N PRO A 352 -16.83 7.42 -10.17
CA PRO A 352 -15.68 7.93 -10.90
C PRO A 352 -14.70 8.61 -9.95
N ILE A 353 -13.40 8.39 -10.17
CA ILE A 353 -12.37 9.07 -9.40
C ILE A 353 -12.03 10.38 -10.11
N ASP A 354 -12.09 11.46 -9.35
CA ASP A 354 -11.61 12.76 -9.80
C ASP A 354 -10.12 12.86 -9.46
N TYR A 355 -9.27 12.37 -10.38
CA TYR A 355 -7.84 12.26 -10.18
C TYR A 355 -7.17 13.61 -9.96
N TRP A 356 -6.40 13.69 -8.89
CA TRP A 356 -5.59 14.84 -8.52
C TRP A 356 -4.38 14.37 -7.73
N TYR A 357 -3.20 14.93 -7.98
CA TYR A 357 -1.94 14.44 -7.42
C TYR A 357 -1.22 15.52 -6.62
N PRO A 358 -0.21 15.18 -5.81
CA PRO A 358 0.57 16.16 -5.07
C PRO A 358 1.03 17.30 -5.97
N PRO A 359 0.80 18.59 -5.61
CA PRO A 359 1.18 19.74 -6.46
C PRO A 359 2.65 19.74 -6.86
N LYS A 360 3.54 19.25 -5.99
CA LYS A 360 4.97 19.10 -6.28
C LYS A 360 5.30 18.16 -7.44
N TRP A 361 4.35 17.33 -7.92
CA TRP A 361 4.52 16.51 -9.12
C TRP A 361 4.26 17.27 -10.41
N GLN A 362 3.62 18.45 -10.36
CA GLN A 362 3.35 19.35 -11.48
C GLN A 362 2.59 18.72 -12.66
N ILE A 363 1.74 17.72 -12.39
CA ILE A 363 0.98 16.98 -13.43
C ILE A 363 -0.51 17.33 -13.47
N ASN A 364 -1.04 18.08 -12.49
CA ASN A 364 -2.47 18.34 -12.39
C ASN A 364 -3.02 19.17 -13.56
N GLN A 365 -2.25 20.13 -14.09
CA GLN A 365 -2.65 20.91 -15.25
C GLN A 365 -2.85 20.01 -16.48
N ALA A 366 -1.93 19.09 -16.76
CA ALA A 366 -2.03 18.16 -17.88
C ALA A 366 -3.26 17.21 -17.74
N ILE A 367 -3.63 16.86 -16.52
CA ILE A 367 -4.85 16.07 -16.25
C ILE A 367 -6.10 16.86 -16.61
N GLU A 368 -6.18 18.13 -16.20
CA GLU A 368 -7.30 18.99 -16.52
C GLU A 368 -7.45 19.23 -18.03
N GLU A 369 -6.34 19.46 -18.71
CA GLU A 369 -6.31 19.60 -20.18
C GLU A 369 -6.77 18.33 -20.87
N SER A 370 -6.34 17.16 -20.41
CA SER A 370 -6.78 15.86 -20.90
C SER A 370 -8.29 15.65 -20.76
N ARG A 371 -8.92 16.17 -19.71
CA ARG A 371 -10.38 16.12 -19.50
C ARG A 371 -11.14 17.07 -20.40
N LYS A 372 -10.64 18.31 -20.58
CA LYS A 372 -11.28 19.33 -21.44
C LYS A 372 -11.34 18.90 -22.91
N THR A 373 -10.36 18.17 -23.38
CA THR A 373 -10.29 17.67 -24.76
C THR A 373 -11.41 16.66 -25.04
N LEU A 374 -11.94 15.99 -24.03
CA LEU A 374 -13.03 14.99 -24.15
C LEU A 374 -14.43 15.59 -24.13
N THR A 375 -14.60 16.75 -23.49
CA THR A 375 -15.90 17.45 -23.46
C THR A 375 -16.19 18.25 -24.75
N ARG A 376 -15.20 18.33 -25.65
CA ARG A 376 -15.32 19.02 -26.94
C ARG A 376 -15.54 18.09 -28.15
N LYS A 377 -15.57 16.77 -27.93
CA LYS A 377 -15.96 15.75 -28.90
C LYS A 377 -17.31 15.15 -28.54
#